data_4ef0698dc69eb91560037e70ef82b72b
#
_entry.id   4ef0698dc69eb91560037e70ef82b72b
#
_cell.length_a   1.000
_cell.length_b   1.000
_cell.length_c   1.000
_cell.angle_alpha   90.00
_cell.angle_beta   90.00
_cell.angle_gamma   90.00
#
_symmetry.space_group_name_H-M   'P 1'
#
loop_
_entity.id
_entity.type
_entity.pdbx_description
1 polymer ?
#
loop_
_entity_poly.entity_id
_entity_poly.type
_entity_poly.pdbx_seq_one_letter_code
_entity_poly.pdbx_strand_id
1 'polypeptide(L)'
;AMITRTFYLSYLPIDIFINGTKLDRLSFEDFSRKFTKAQLYFYETNNWNIALGVSKEKNKCISFVNCVCTYENGNHVKYIKHQVYDYILKRLKVKNNESEYKKKINSNLFMIIKCVLENPEFDSQQKDKLVLKPDYFKNLCELPNKFLSNFVDDSNILTLISSKKVKRNTKRITNVKKYSQANKAGTRESLSCTLFFCEGLSVI
;
A
#
# COMPACT_ATOMS: atom_id res chain seq x y z
N ALA A 1 6.51 9.07 -11.08
CA ALA A 1 7.31 10.03 -10.29
C ALA A 1 6.87 11.47 -10.53
N MET A 2 6.91 11.97 -11.75
CA MET A 2 6.57 13.37 -12.07
C MET A 2 5.13 13.76 -11.69
N ILE A 3 4.14 12.96 -12.04
CA ILE A 3 2.71 13.17 -11.71
C ILE A 3 2.50 13.28 -10.19
N THR A 4 3.09 12.40 -9.41
CA THR A 4 2.98 12.43 -7.94
C THR A 4 3.54 13.72 -7.35
N ARG A 5 4.68 14.20 -7.87
CA ARG A 5 5.30 15.45 -7.42
C ARG A 5 4.44 16.67 -7.80
N THR A 6 3.88 16.69 -9.00
CA THR A 6 3.00 17.78 -9.45
C THR A 6 1.76 17.90 -8.57
N PHE A 7 1.08 16.79 -8.27
CA PHE A 7 -0.06 16.81 -7.36
C PHE A 7 0.32 17.20 -5.94
N TYR A 8 1.52 16.79 -5.48
CA TYR A 8 1.99 17.21 -4.18
C TYR A 8 2.28 18.71 -4.09
N LEU A 9 2.83 19.30 -5.15
CA LEU A 9 3.02 20.77 -5.22
C LEU A 9 1.67 21.49 -5.06
N SER A 10 0.61 21.04 -5.73
CA SER A 10 -0.73 21.63 -5.61
C SER A 10 -1.33 21.54 -4.21
N TYR A 11 -0.84 20.59 -3.38
CA TYR A 11 -1.26 20.44 -2.00
C TYR A 11 -0.53 21.37 -1.01
N LEU A 12 0.64 21.92 -1.38
CA LEU A 12 1.40 22.81 -0.51
C LEU A 12 0.66 24.14 -0.28
N PRO A 13 0.82 24.77 0.90
CA PRO A 13 0.15 26.03 1.24
C PRO A 13 0.82 27.26 0.59
N ILE A 14 1.29 27.13 -0.65
CA ILE A 14 1.94 28.16 -1.44
C ILE A 14 1.29 28.25 -2.82
N ASP A 15 1.38 29.39 -3.46
CA ASP A 15 0.90 29.55 -4.83
C ASP A 15 1.94 29.00 -5.82
N ILE A 16 1.53 28.04 -6.63
CA ILE A 16 2.36 27.39 -7.63
C ILE A 16 1.88 27.79 -9.02
N PHE A 17 2.81 28.19 -9.87
CA PHE A 17 2.55 28.53 -11.27
C PHE A 17 3.33 27.59 -12.18
N ILE A 18 2.68 27.04 -13.20
CA ILE A 18 3.30 26.25 -14.27
C ILE A 18 3.01 26.95 -15.59
N ASN A 19 4.06 27.35 -16.29
CA ASN A 19 3.94 28.09 -17.54
C ASN A 19 2.98 29.31 -17.46
N GLY A 20 3.04 30.06 -16.35
CA GLY A 20 2.19 31.22 -16.11
C GLY A 20 0.77 30.89 -15.61
N THR A 21 0.36 29.62 -15.58
CA THR A 21 -0.95 29.22 -15.09
C THR A 21 -0.83 28.81 -13.62
N LYS A 22 -1.65 29.45 -12.76
CA LYS A 22 -1.71 29.09 -11.35
C LYS A 22 -2.38 27.72 -11.17
N LEU A 23 -1.78 26.86 -10.35
CA LEU A 23 -2.39 25.59 -9.96
C LEU A 23 -3.42 25.83 -8.84
N ASP A 24 -4.56 25.16 -8.94
CA ASP A 24 -5.55 25.12 -7.87
C ASP A 24 -4.98 24.40 -6.66
N ARG A 25 -5.23 24.95 -5.46
CA ARG A 25 -4.83 24.32 -4.21
C ARG A 25 -5.71 23.10 -3.95
N LEU A 26 -5.08 21.99 -3.57
CA LEU A 26 -5.76 20.77 -3.21
C LEU A 26 -5.80 20.60 -1.69
N SER A 27 -6.91 20.11 -1.16
CA SER A 27 -6.95 19.52 0.17
C SER A 27 -6.17 18.21 0.20
N PHE A 28 -5.87 17.68 1.40
CA PHE A 28 -5.25 16.35 1.49
C PHE A 28 -6.17 15.26 0.94
N GLU A 29 -7.46 15.43 1.10
CA GLU A 29 -8.47 14.54 0.54
C GLU A 29 -8.44 14.56 -0.99
N ASP A 30 -8.52 15.75 -1.62
CA ASP A 30 -8.50 15.88 -3.08
C ASP A 30 -7.19 15.37 -3.67
N PHE A 31 -6.07 15.68 -3.00
CA PHE A 31 -4.77 15.13 -3.35
C PHE A 31 -4.79 13.59 -3.33
N SER A 32 -5.31 12.99 -2.26
CA SER A 32 -5.34 11.55 -2.09
C SER A 32 -6.23 10.85 -3.11
N ARG A 33 -7.37 11.46 -3.46
CA ARG A 33 -8.32 10.95 -4.46
C ARG A 33 -7.75 10.91 -5.88
N LYS A 34 -6.66 11.63 -6.17
CA LYS A 34 -5.95 11.53 -7.46
C LYS A 34 -5.27 10.18 -7.68
N PHE A 35 -5.05 9.40 -6.63
CA PHE A 35 -4.33 8.12 -6.71
C PHE A 35 -5.24 6.89 -6.65
N THR A 36 -6.48 7.04 -6.22
CA THR A 36 -7.41 5.91 -6.10
C THR A 36 -8.86 6.37 -6.15
N LYS A 37 -9.72 5.52 -6.70
CA LYS A 37 -11.19 5.66 -6.63
C LYS A 37 -11.79 4.96 -5.41
N ALA A 38 -10.96 4.26 -4.62
CA ALA A 38 -11.42 3.59 -3.42
C ALA A 38 -11.88 4.60 -2.36
N GLN A 39 -12.76 4.16 -1.48
CA GLN A 39 -13.09 4.93 -0.29
C GLN A 39 -11.86 5.09 0.58
N LEU A 40 -11.61 6.33 1.02
CA LEU A 40 -10.50 6.69 1.88
C LEU A 40 -11.00 7.20 3.22
N TYR A 41 -10.24 6.91 4.26
CA TYR A 41 -10.42 7.34 5.64
C TYR A 41 -9.24 8.21 6.01
N PHE A 42 -9.51 9.40 6.54
CA PHE A 42 -8.49 10.42 6.76
C PHE A 42 -8.26 10.66 8.25
N TYR A 43 -6.99 10.81 8.60
CA TYR A 43 -6.52 11.28 9.89
C TYR A 43 -5.48 12.37 9.66
N GLU A 44 -5.73 13.56 10.16
CA GLU A 44 -4.90 14.72 9.95
C GLU A 44 -4.55 15.39 11.28
N THR A 45 -3.28 15.72 11.41
CA THR A 45 -2.71 16.55 12.48
C THR A 45 -1.78 17.58 11.87
N ASN A 46 -1.22 18.47 12.67
CA ASN A 46 -0.26 19.46 12.17
C ASN A 46 0.93 18.82 11.44
N ASN A 47 1.40 17.67 11.94
CA ASN A 47 2.62 17.02 11.44
C ASN A 47 2.35 15.75 10.65
N TRP A 48 1.16 15.16 10.72
CA TRP A 48 0.82 13.90 10.05
C TRP A 48 -0.52 13.99 9.34
N ASN A 49 -0.51 13.63 8.06
CA ASN A 49 -1.71 13.43 7.28
C ASN A 49 -1.68 12.00 6.73
N ILE A 50 -2.69 11.22 7.06
CA ILE A 50 -2.75 9.80 6.76
C ILE A 50 -4.09 9.48 6.11
N ALA A 51 -4.05 8.83 4.96
CA ALA A 51 -5.22 8.27 4.31
C ALA A 51 -5.07 6.76 4.23
N LEU A 52 -6.09 6.04 4.69
CA LEU A 52 -6.19 4.58 4.59
C LEU A 52 -7.33 4.21 3.67
N GLY A 53 -7.15 3.16 2.89
CA GLY A 53 -8.16 2.59 2.02
C GLY A 53 -7.90 1.13 1.72
N VAL A 54 -8.84 0.50 1.02
CA VAL A 54 -8.69 -0.87 0.54
C VAL A 54 -8.40 -0.86 -0.95
N SER A 55 -7.32 -1.48 -1.37
CA SER A 55 -6.93 -1.60 -2.76
C SER A 55 -6.93 -3.06 -3.21
N LYS A 56 -7.38 -3.30 -4.44
CA LYS A 56 -7.21 -4.59 -5.12
C LYS A 56 -5.81 -4.73 -5.75
N GLU A 57 -5.11 -3.63 -5.90
CA GLU A 57 -3.74 -3.58 -6.39
C GLU A 57 -2.77 -3.85 -5.23
N LYS A 58 -1.73 -4.62 -5.48
CA LYS A 58 -0.77 -4.97 -4.43
C LYS A 58 0.06 -3.75 -4.00
N ASN A 59 0.19 -3.57 -2.70
CA ASN A 59 1.18 -2.70 -2.05
C ASN A 59 1.24 -1.23 -2.53
N LYS A 60 0.10 -0.58 -2.66
CA LYS A 60 0.11 0.83 -3.01
C LYS A 60 0.26 1.68 -1.74
N CYS A 61 1.46 2.16 -1.52
CA CYS A 61 1.76 3.13 -0.47
C CYS A 61 2.50 4.31 -1.09
N ILE A 62 2.01 5.51 -0.84
CA ILE A 62 2.62 6.75 -1.28
C ILE A 62 3.00 7.52 -0.02
N SER A 63 4.25 7.89 0.11
CA SER A 63 4.69 8.59 1.32
C SER A 63 5.58 9.78 1.05
N PHE A 64 5.46 10.78 1.92
CA PHE A 64 6.21 12.02 1.88
C PHE A 64 6.75 12.36 3.27
N VAL A 65 7.99 12.79 3.32
CA VAL A 65 8.65 13.32 4.51
C VAL A 65 9.23 14.69 4.17
N ASN A 66 8.83 15.73 4.89
CA ASN A 66 9.29 17.11 4.68
C ASN A 66 9.28 17.50 3.19
N CYS A 67 8.16 17.29 2.51
CA CYS A 67 7.95 17.56 1.09
C CYS A 67 8.73 16.66 0.11
N VAL A 68 9.48 15.68 0.58
CA VAL A 68 10.20 14.72 -0.27
C VAL A 68 9.39 13.44 -0.39
N CYS A 69 9.16 12.98 -1.63
CA CYS A 69 8.50 11.70 -1.89
C CYS A 69 9.46 10.55 -1.59
N THR A 70 9.10 9.69 -0.64
CA THR A 70 9.89 8.52 -0.27
C THR A 70 9.41 7.29 -1.04
N TYR A 71 10.00 7.04 -2.21
CA TYR A 71 9.56 5.95 -3.12
C TYR A 71 9.73 4.55 -2.53
N GLU A 72 10.76 4.35 -1.73
CA GLU A 72 10.99 3.10 -1.00
C GLU A 72 10.34 3.09 0.38
N ASN A 73 9.54 4.13 0.67
CA ASN A 73 8.91 4.31 1.97
C ASN A 73 9.92 4.53 3.12
N GLY A 74 9.86 3.70 4.15
CA GLY A 74 10.77 3.78 5.28
C GLY A 74 10.09 3.42 6.60
N ASN A 75 10.77 3.73 7.70
CA ASN A 75 10.33 3.32 9.03
C ASN A 75 9.07 4.06 9.52
N HIS A 76 8.81 5.29 9.04
CA HIS A 76 7.54 6.00 9.29
C HIS A 76 6.33 5.25 8.76
N VAL A 77 6.44 4.70 7.53
CA VAL A 77 5.37 3.87 6.94
C VAL A 77 5.20 2.57 7.70
N LYS A 78 6.31 1.92 8.08
CA LYS A 78 6.25 0.70 8.90
C LYS A 78 5.57 0.96 10.23
N TYR A 79 5.88 2.08 10.88
CA TYR A 79 5.29 2.47 12.15
C TYR A 79 3.76 2.60 12.06
N ILE A 80 3.24 3.31 11.06
CA ILE A 80 1.80 3.42 10.83
C ILE A 80 1.17 2.06 10.47
N LYS A 81 1.83 1.27 9.62
CA LYS A 81 1.37 -0.09 9.28
C LYS A 81 1.24 -0.98 10.51
N HIS A 82 2.18 -0.91 11.44
CA HIS A 82 2.13 -1.70 12.66
C HIS A 82 0.88 -1.40 13.48
N GLN A 83 0.52 -0.14 13.67
CA GLN A 83 -0.70 0.23 14.38
C GLN A 83 -1.96 -0.32 13.70
N VAL A 84 -2.04 -0.25 12.36
CA VAL A 84 -3.14 -0.83 11.58
C VAL A 84 -3.18 -2.36 11.74
N TYR A 85 -2.02 -3.03 11.68
CA TYR A 85 -1.94 -4.48 11.85
C TYR A 85 -2.40 -4.90 13.22
N ASP A 86 -1.89 -4.28 14.27
CA ASP A 86 -2.21 -4.61 15.66
C ASP A 86 -3.70 -4.43 15.94
N TYR A 87 -4.29 -3.35 15.42
CA TYR A 87 -5.73 -3.13 15.54
C TYR A 87 -6.55 -4.23 14.86
N ILE A 88 -6.22 -4.56 13.61
CA ILE A 88 -6.93 -5.59 12.83
C ILE A 88 -6.75 -6.99 13.46
N LEU A 89 -5.53 -7.33 13.89
CA LEU A 89 -5.25 -8.63 14.52
C LEU A 89 -6.00 -8.79 15.85
N LYS A 90 -6.07 -7.72 16.67
CA LYS A 90 -6.90 -7.70 17.89
C LYS A 90 -8.38 -7.89 17.56
N ARG A 91 -8.88 -7.20 16.54
CA ARG A 91 -10.29 -7.30 16.12
C ARG A 91 -10.65 -8.71 15.62
N LEU A 92 -9.73 -9.36 14.90
CA LEU A 92 -9.88 -10.75 14.43
C LEU A 92 -9.59 -11.79 15.49
N LYS A 93 -9.14 -11.41 16.70
CA LYS A 93 -8.72 -12.31 17.79
C LYS A 93 -7.69 -13.37 17.32
N VAL A 94 -6.77 -12.95 16.46
CA VAL A 94 -5.73 -13.83 15.92
C VAL A 94 -4.75 -14.19 17.03
N LYS A 95 -4.60 -15.49 17.32
CA LYS A 95 -3.63 -16.02 18.29
C LYS A 95 -2.39 -16.63 17.61
N ASN A 96 -2.59 -17.15 16.39
CA ASN A 96 -1.54 -17.86 15.64
C ASN A 96 -1.50 -17.36 14.20
N ASN A 97 -0.38 -17.57 13.50
CA ASN A 97 -0.20 -17.22 12.08
C ASN A 97 -0.30 -15.72 11.76
N GLU A 98 0.07 -14.86 12.70
CA GLU A 98 0.06 -13.39 12.49
C GLU A 98 0.76 -12.95 11.21
N SER A 99 1.88 -13.61 10.84
CA SER A 99 2.63 -13.28 9.63
C SER A 99 1.80 -13.47 8.35
N GLU A 100 0.93 -14.48 8.30
CA GLU A 100 0.03 -14.71 7.16
C GLU A 100 -1.04 -13.61 7.11
N TYR A 101 -1.61 -13.25 8.26
CA TYR A 101 -2.58 -12.15 8.34
C TYR A 101 -1.96 -10.82 7.96
N LYS A 102 -0.75 -10.48 8.46
CA LYS A 102 -0.01 -9.27 8.07
C LYS A 102 0.23 -9.20 6.56
N LYS A 103 0.56 -10.34 5.91
CA LYS A 103 0.68 -10.41 4.45
C LYS A 103 -0.66 -10.14 3.75
N LYS A 104 -1.77 -10.71 4.24
CA LYS A 104 -3.11 -10.47 3.69
C LYS A 104 -3.54 -9.01 3.86
N ILE A 105 -3.30 -8.42 5.03
CA ILE A 105 -3.58 -7.00 5.27
C ILE A 105 -2.78 -6.15 4.28
N ASN A 106 -1.47 -6.36 4.21
CA ASN A 106 -0.59 -5.58 3.33
C ASN A 106 -0.97 -5.70 1.84
N SER A 107 -1.50 -6.85 1.41
CA SER A 107 -1.94 -7.03 0.02
C SER A 107 -3.26 -6.33 -0.33
N ASN A 108 -4.00 -5.86 0.66
CA ASN A 108 -5.28 -5.17 0.47
C ASN A 108 -5.26 -3.71 0.96
N LEU A 109 -4.23 -3.31 1.68
CA LEU A 109 -4.11 -1.99 2.28
C LEU A 109 -3.55 -0.99 1.27
N PHE A 110 -4.24 0.14 1.10
CA PHE A 110 -3.77 1.32 0.42
C PHE A 110 -3.50 2.42 1.45
N MET A 111 -2.40 3.14 1.30
CA MET A 111 -2.00 4.18 2.23
C MET A 111 -1.39 5.37 1.53
N ILE A 112 -1.75 6.57 1.98
CA ILE A 112 -0.99 7.79 1.68
C ILE A 112 -0.58 8.39 3.02
N ILE A 113 0.71 8.67 3.17
CA ILE A 113 1.26 9.23 4.40
C ILE A 113 2.08 10.46 4.06
N LYS A 114 1.77 11.57 4.68
CA LYS A 114 2.61 12.76 4.72
C LYS A 114 3.00 13.00 6.17
N CYS A 115 4.27 13.22 6.44
CA CYS A 115 4.72 13.66 7.75
C CYS A 115 5.76 14.77 7.67
N VAL A 116 5.78 15.61 8.70
CA VAL A 116 6.81 16.61 8.95
C VAL A 116 7.59 16.15 10.17
N LEU A 117 8.88 15.97 9.99
CA LEU A 117 9.78 15.44 11.03
C LEU A 117 10.97 16.39 11.21
N GLU A 118 11.43 16.53 12.43
CA GLU A 118 12.68 17.20 12.73
C GLU A 118 13.85 16.27 12.42
N ASN A 119 14.88 16.80 11.76
CA ASN A 119 16.13 16.06 11.44
C ASN A 119 15.90 14.67 10.86
N PRO A 120 15.17 14.53 9.74
CA PRO A 120 14.94 13.21 9.12
C PRO A 120 16.24 12.63 8.55
N GLU A 121 16.50 11.37 8.84
CA GLU A 121 17.63 10.61 8.28
C GLU A 121 17.16 9.68 7.17
N PHE A 122 17.86 9.74 6.03
CA PHE A 122 17.58 8.93 4.85
C PHE A 122 18.75 8.00 4.55
N ASP A 123 18.48 6.91 3.85
CA ASP A 123 19.47 5.90 3.47
C ASP A 123 20.46 6.40 2.38
N SER A 124 20.05 7.40 1.61
CA SER A 124 20.84 7.94 0.49
C SER A 124 20.55 9.41 0.22
N GLN A 125 21.39 10.04 -0.59
CA GLN A 125 21.18 11.42 -1.07
C GLN A 125 19.87 11.58 -1.87
N GLN A 126 19.34 10.53 -2.49
CA GLN A 126 18.09 10.54 -3.22
C GLN A 126 16.86 10.67 -2.30
N LYS A 127 17.04 10.37 -1.00
CA LYS A 127 16.00 10.44 0.04
C LYS A 127 14.78 9.55 -0.21
N ASP A 128 15.00 8.43 -0.88
CA ASP A 128 13.90 7.52 -1.26
C ASP A 128 13.36 6.73 -0.07
N LYS A 129 14.15 6.59 1.01
CA LYS A 129 13.78 5.81 2.17
C LYS A 129 14.21 6.45 3.49
N LEU A 130 13.24 6.65 4.39
CA LEU A 130 13.51 7.14 5.74
C LEU A 130 14.01 6.00 6.65
N VAL A 131 15.14 6.23 7.34
CA VAL A 131 15.79 5.19 8.18
C VAL A 131 15.79 5.49 9.68
N LEU A 132 15.14 6.56 10.13
CA LEU A 132 15.00 6.87 11.56
C LEU A 132 14.51 5.65 12.35
N LYS A 133 15.09 5.46 13.55
CA LYS A 133 14.74 4.32 14.41
C LYS A 133 13.25 4.33 14.79
N PRO A 134 12.60 3.17 14.95
CA PRO A 134 11.18 3.09 15.31
C PRO A 134 10.82 3.85 16.59
N ASP A 135 11.75 3.89 17.56
CA ASP A 135 11.53 4.60 18.82
C ASP A 135 11.34 6.12 18.66
N TYR A 136 11.89 6.69 17.58
CA TYR A 136 11.70 8.10 17.25
C TYR A 136 10.22 8.44 17.01
N PHE A 137 9.44 7.48 16.50
CA PHE A 137 8.02 7.70 16.16
C PHE A 137 7.09 7.49 17.36
N LYS A 138 7.59 6.94 18.47
CA LYS A 138 6.80 6.81 19.69
C LYS A 138 6.33 8.20 20.12
N ASN A 139 5.03 8.32 20.37
CA ASN A 139 4.37 9.57 20.76
C ASN A 139 4.29 10.67 19.67
N LEU A 140 4.82 10.46 18.46
CA LEU A 140 4.70 11.44 17.37
C LEU A 140 3.38 11.30 16.60
N CYS A 141 2.89 10.07 16.43
CA CYS A 141 1.64 9.80 15.74
C CYS A 141 1.01 8.50 16.24
N GLU A 142 0.07 8.62 17.15
CA GLU A 142 -0.78 7.50 17.56
C GLU A 142 -2.13 7.62 16.86
N LEU A 143 -2.52 6.57 16.13
CA LEU A 143 -3.78 6.56 15.40
C LEU A 143 -4.94 6.33 16.39
N PRO A 144 -5.95 7.23 16.43
CA PRO A 144 -7.09 7.07 17.32
C PRO A 144 -7.87 5.79 17.03
N ASN A 145 -8.30 5.08 18.07
CA ASN A 145 -9.12 3.88 17.93
C ASN A 145 -10.39 4.13 17.11
N LYS A 146 -10.99 5.32 17.23
CA LYS A 146 -12.17 5.70 16.43
C LYS A 146 -11.86 5.75 14.93
N PHE A 147 -10.71 6.29 14.55
CA PHE A 147 -10.28 6.32 13.14
C PHE A 147 -10.06 4.91 12.59
N LEU A 148 -9.34 4.07 13.35
CA LEU A 148 -9.09 2.68 12.97
C LEU A 148 -10.37 1.84 12.91
N SER A 149 -11.31 2.07 13.83
CA SER A 149 -12.62 1.43 13.83
C SER A 149 -13.41 1.78 12.57
N ASN A 150 -13.54 3.06 12.27
CA ASN A 150 -14.26 3.51 11.08
C ASN A 150 -13.65 2.90 9.80
N PHE A 151 -12.32 2.92 9.68
CA PHE A 151 -11.63 2.29 8.55
C PHE A 151 -11.94 0.79 8.46
N VAL A 152 -11.83 0.06 9.57
CA VAL A 152 -11.96 -1.40 9.58
C VAL A 152 -13.40 -1.86 9.37
N ASP A 153 -14.36 -1.17 9.99
CA ASP A 153 -15.78 -1.55 9.97
C ASP A 153 -16.43 -1.22 8.61
N ASP A 154 -16.10 -0.07 8.00
CA ASP A 154 -16.74 0.38 6.76
C ASP A 154 -16.03 -0.13 5.49
N SER A 155 -14.74 -0.44 5.54
CA SER A 155 -13.96 -0.81 4.36
C SER A 155 -14.08 -2.27 3.91
N ASN A 156 -14.80 -3.11 4.67
CA ASN A 156 -14.88 -4.57 4.45
C ASN A 156 -13.52 -5.29 4.46
N ILE A 157 -12.47 -4.68 5.00
CA ILE A 157 -11.13 -5.28 5.02
C ILE A 157 -11.09 -6.59 5.79
N LEU A 158 -11.87 -6.72 6.88
CA LEU A 158 -11.96 -7.95 7.66
C LEU A 158 -12.46 -9.12 6.83
N THR A 159 -13.49 -8.90 6.02
CA THR A 159 -14.06 -9.91 5.13
C THR A 159 -13.02 -10.37 4.09
N LEU A 160 -12.27 -9.43 3.52
CA LEU A 160 -11.21 -9.72 2.54
C LEU A 160 -10.06 -10.53 3.15
N ILE A 161 -9.71 -10.25 4.41
CA ILE A 161 -8.63 -10.95 5.12
C ILE A 161 -9.09 -12.33 5.60
N SER A 162 -10.33 -12.43 6.09
CA SER A 162 -10.92 -13.67 6.61
C SER A 162 -11.31 -14.64 5.51
N SER A 163 -11.55 -14.15 4.29
CA SER A 163 -11.88 -15.02 3.17
C SER A 163 -10.73 -16.02 2.97
N LYS A 164 -11.01 -17.30 3.25
CA LYS A 164 -10.10 -18.39 2.90
C LYS A 164 -9.88 -18.26 1.40
N LYS A 165 -8.64 -18.06 0.95
CA LYS A 165 -8.31 -18.38 -0.44
C LYS A 165 -8.78 -19.83 -0.61
N VAL A 166 -9.84 -20.03 -1.37
CA VAL A 166 -10.16 -21.37 -1.83
C VAL A 166 -8.88 -21.83 -2.51
N LYS A 167 -8.14 -22.70 -1.84
CA LYS A 167 -7.03 -23.41 -2.48
C LYS A 167 -7.70 -24.19 -3.60
N ARG A 168 -7.70 -23.59 -4.78
CA ARG A 168 -8.09 -24.34 -5.96
C ARG A 168 -7.07 -25.45 -6.04
N ASN A 169 -7.52 -26.68 -5.83
CA ASN A 169 -6.75 -27.89 -6.10
C ASN A 169 -6.55 -27.94 -7.63
N THR A 170 -5.71 -27.05 -8.12
CA THR A 170 -5.11 -27.24 -9.44
C THR A 170 -4.15 -28.39 -9.26
N LYS A 171 -4.53 -29.58 -9.72
CA LYS A 171 -3.59 -30.69 -9.85
C LYS A 171 -2.46 -30.17 -10.72
N ARG A 172 -1.35 -29.76 -10.10
CA ARG A 172 -0.14 -29.42 -10.87
C ARG A 172 0.34 -30.70 -11.52
N ILE A 173 0.51 -30.66 -12.82
CA ILE A 173 1.15 -31.75 -13.54
C ILE A 173 2.65 -31.64 -13.19
N THR A 174 3.11 -32.48 -12.25
CA THR A 174 4.46 -32.38 -11.69
C THR A 174 5.48 -33.30 -12.36
N ASN A 175 5.02 -34.26 -13.17
CA ASN A 175 5.90 -35.34 -13.68
C ASN A 175 6.19 -35.24 -15.18
N VAL A 176 5.89 -34.14 -15.84
CA VAL A 176 6.22 -33.93 -17.27
C VAL A 176 7.46 -33.04 -17.34
N LYS A 177 8.57 -33.63 -17.82
CA LYS A 177 9.81 -32.85 -18.05
C LYS A 177 9.54 -31.74 -19.08
N LYS A 178 10.09 -30.53 -18.83
CA LYS A 178 9.97 -29.37 -19.70
C LYS A 178 8.52 -28.83 -19.89
N TYR A 179 7.61 -29.10 -18.93
CA TYR A 179 6.28 -28.55 -18.92
C TYR A 179 6.20 -27.30 -18.04
N SER A 180 5.77 -26.17 -18.63
CA SER A 180 5.49 -24.93 -17.89
C SER A 180 3.98 -24.65 -17.95
N GLN A 181 3.35 -24.58 -16.80
CA GLN A 181 1.91 -24.39 -16.70
C GLN A 181 1.55 -22.91 -16.82
N ALA A 182 0.54 -22.60 -17.66
CA ALA A 182 0.01 -21.25 -17.77
C ALA A 182 -0.60 -20.75 -16.45
N ASN A 183 -0.50 -19.45 -16.18
CA ASN A 183 -1.00 -18.83 -14.93
C ASN A 183 -2.50 -19.06 -14.68
N LYS A 184 -3.28 -19.20 -15.73
CA LYS A 184 -4.74 -19.42 -15.68
C LYS A 184 -5.14 -20.90 -15.79
N ALA A 185 -4.19 -21.82 -15.99
CA ALA A 185 -4.47 -23.24 -16.08
C ALA A 185 -5.14 -23.77 -14.80
N GLY A 186 -6.18 -24.59 -14.96
CA GLY A 186 -6.99 -25.12 -13.85
C GLY A 186 -7.87 -24.10 -13.13
N THR A 187 -8.03 -22.88 -13.66
CA THR A 187 -8.98 -21.88 -13.18
C THR A 187 -10.25 -21.87 -14.04
N ARG A 188 -11.25 -21.04 -13.68
CA ARG A 188 -12.44 -20.83 -14.55
C ARG A 188 -12.08 -20.22 -15.92
N GLU A 189 -10.92 -19.58 -16.00
CA GLU A 189 -10.41 -18.94 -17.21
C GLU A 189 -9.43 -19.85 -17.98
N SER A 190 -9.36 -21.14 -17.63
CA SER A 190 -8.44 -22.10 -18.26
C SER A 190 -8.67 -22.27 -19.76
N LEU A 191 -9.90 -22.06 -20.23
CA LEU A 191 -10.23 -22.10 -21.67
C LEU A 191 -9.56 -20.95 -22.47
N SER A 192 -9.11 -19.88 -21.81
CA SER A 192 -8.35 -18.80 -22.46
C SER A 192 -6.85 -19.06 -22.51
N CYS A 193 -6.38 -20.20 -22.00
CA CYS A 193 -4.97 -20.56 -22.08
C CYS A 193 -4.66 -21.15 -23.44
N THR A 194 -3.50 -20.76 -24.00
CA THR A 194 -2.98 -21.35 -25.23
C THR A 194 -1.91 -22.38 -24.87
N LEU A 195 -1.98 -23.54 -25.52
CA LEU A 195 -0.96 -24.59 -25.35
C LEU A 195 0.05 -24.46 -26.50
N PHE A 196 1.34 -24.31 -26.12
CA PHE A 196 2.44 -24.30 -27.07
C PHE A 196 3.22 -25.61 -26.97
N PHE A 197 3.40 -26.28 -28.09
CA PHE A 197 4.34 -27.39 -28.23
C PHE A 197 5.60 -26.90 -28.91
N CYS A 198 6.74 -27.09 -28.27
CA CYS A 198 8.02 -26.71 -28.81
C CYS A 198 8.91 -27.96 -28.97
N GLU A 199 9.53 -28.14 -30.10
CA GLU A 199 10.49 -29.19 -30.37
C GLU A 199 11.93 -28.59 -30.37
N GLY A 200 12.87 -29.29 -29.75
CA GLY A 200 14.28 -28.89 -29.71
C GLY A 200 14.81 -28.46 -28.35
N LEU A 201 16.11 -28.46 -28.20
CA LEU A 201 16.82 -28.12 -26.96
C LEU A 201 16.99 -26.60 -26.76
N SER A 202 16.78 -25.81 -27.78
CA SER A 202 17.05 -24.36 -27.81
C SER A 202 15.87 -23.47 -27.37
N VAL A 203 14.75 -24.07 -26.94
CA VAL A 203 13.49 -23.37 -26.71
C VAL A 203 13.17 -23.22 -25.20
N ILE A 204 14.17 -23.43 -24.35
CA ILE A 204 13.99 -23.29 -22.88
C ILE A 204 14.96 -22.26 -22.35
#